data_263f921a3b84ef0cd6038923c321d887
#
_entry.id   263f921a3b84ef0cd6038923c321d887
#
_cell.length_a   1.000
_cell.length_b   1.000
_cell.length_c   1.000
_cell.angle_alpha   90.00
_cell.angle_beta   90.00
_cell.angle_gamma   90.00
#
_symmetry.space_group_name_H-M   'P 1'
#
loop_
_entity.id
_entity.type
_entity.pdbx_description
1 polymer ?
#
loop_
_entity_poly.entity_id
_entity_poly.type
_entity_poly.pdbx_seq_one_letter_code
_entity_poly.pdbx_strand_id
1 'polypeptide(L)'
;MGDRIPNPESRIPAVVNGVLSVLLAPVCAGCSAVLEAPLDGCVCRNCWDAIAPAGESMLDADAAISALISVGAYEGSLRNIVHALKYQGRRSIAVTLAGLMRTAGKDLLSKADYVVPVPLHWRREHARGFNQAREIARHLGLPVADALIRSRATTPQVELSAEERVANVTGAFGVKRSRFRAAPNLKACRLVLIDDVATTGATLEACARVLKMAGATSVCGLTAARKT
;
A
#
# COMPACT_ATOMS: atom_id res chain seq x y z
N MET A 1 -7.89 -19.92 15.99
CA MET A 1 -7.76 -18.98 17.12
C MET A 1 -7.14 -17.74 16.53
N GLY A 2 -7.98 -16.75 16.17
CA GLY A 2 -7.53 -15.58 15.39
C GLY A 2 -6.76 -14.62 16.29
N ASP A 3 -5.54 -14.34 15.91
CA ASP A 3 -4.76 -13.27 16.49
C ASP A 3 -5.48 -11.94 16.24
N ARG A 4 -6.00 -11.38 17.33
CA ARG A 4 -6.69 -10.08 17.30
C ARG A 4 -5.69 -9.01 16.88
N ILE A 5 -6.08 -8.19 15.91
CA ILE A 5 -5.35 -6.96 15.56
C ILE A 5 -5.10 -6.19 16.87
N PRO A 6 -3.83 -5.96 17.27
CA PRO A 6 -3.56 -5.19 18.47
C PRO A 6 -4.05 -3.76 18.23
N ASN A 7 -5.14 -3.39 18.90
CA ASN A 7 -5.51 -2.01 19.08
C ASN A 7 -4.43 -1.42 20.00
N PRO A 8 -3.64 -0.39 19.59
CA PRO A 8 -2.82 0.32 20.53
C PRO A 8 -3.78 0.86 21.59
N GLU A 9 -3.64 0.36 22.82
CA GLU A 9 -4.47 0.80 23.96
C GLU A 9 -4.47 2.33 23.98
N SER A 10 -5.61 2.93 23.65
CA SER A 10 -5.71 4.38 23.67
C SER A 10 -5.57 4.81 25.13
N ARG A 11 -4.48 5.48 25.45
CA ARG A 11 -4.24 6.08 26.76
C ARG A 11 -5.14 7.29 27.02
N ILE A 12 -6.12 7.52 26.15
CA ILE A 12 -6.98 8.70 26.18
C ILE A 12 -8.25 8.36 26.96
N PRO A 13 -8.64 9.16 27.95
CA PRO A 13 -9.85 8.93 28.72
C PRO A 13 -11.09 8.85 27.84
N ALA A 14 -11.98 7.89 28.10
CA ALA A 14 -13.24 7.70 27.38
C ALA A 14 -14.10 8.99 27.34
N VAL A 15 -14.01 9.83 28.37
CA VAL A 15 -14.68 11.12 28.44
C VAL A 15 -14.22 12.08 27.32
N VAL A 16 -12.92 12.12 26.99
CA VAL A 16 -12.40 12.98 25.92
C VAL A 16 -12.89 12.50 24.55
N ASN A 17 -12.89 11.18 24.30
CA ASN A 17 -13.46 10.62 23.09
C ASN A 17 -14.97 10.93 22.97
N GLY A 18 -15.74 10.79 24.08
CA GLY A 18 -17.16 11.12 24.10
C GLY A 18 -17.45 12.57 23.79
N VAL A 19 -16.70 13.50 24.35
CA VAL A 19 -16.86 14.94 24.07
C VAL A 19 -16.53 15.26 22.62
N LEU A 20 -15.45 14.71 22.08
CA LEU A 20 -15.06 14.93 20.68
C LEU A 20 -16.05 14.30 19.69
N SER A 21 -16.63 13.14 20.00
CA SER A 21 -17.62 12.53 19.12
C SER A 21 -18.92 13.35 19.04
N VAL A 22 -19.32 14.00 20.14
CA VAL A 22 -20.52 14.86 20.17
C VAL A 22 -20.25 16.22 19.49
N LEU A 23 -19.10 16.84 19.74
CA LEU A 23 -18.80 18.18 19.22
C LEU A 23 -18.39 18.19 17.75
N LEU A 24 -17.65 17.19 17.28
CA LEU A 24 -17.08 17.15 15.93
C LEU A 24 -17.81 16.15 15.01
N ALA A 25 -18.63 15.27 15.57
CA ALA A 25 -19.32 14.18 14.85
C ALA A 25 -18.43 13.51 13.78
N PRO A 26 -17.18 13.10 14.10
CA PRO A 26 -16.27 12.55 13.12
C PRO A 26 -16.83 11.22 12.60
N VAL A 27 -16.80 11.06 11.27
CA VAL A 27 -17.35 9.87 10.62
C VAL A 27 -16.26 8.91 10.19
N CYS A 28 -16.60 7.62 10.25
CA CYS A 28 -15.75 6.53 9.79
C CYS A 28 -15.48 6.63 8.29
N ALA A 29 -14.23 6.54 7.88
CA ALA A 29 -13.81 6.55 6.48
C ALA A 29 -14.28 5.30 5.69
N GLY A 30 -14.67 4.22 6.38
CA GLY A 30 -15.16 2.99 5.75
C GLY A 30 -16.67 2.97 5.52
N CYS A 31 -17.48 3.31 6.56
CA CYS A 31 -18.95 3.18 6.52
C CYS A 31 -19.71 4.48 6.77
N SER A 32 -19.03 5.60 7.02
CA SER A 32 -19.61 6.91 7.33
C SER A 32 -20.42 6.97 8.64
N ALA A 33 -20.44 5.93 9.46
CA ALA A 33 -21.02 5.99 10.79
C ALA A 33 -20.21 6.91 11.70
N VAL A 34 -20.86 7.53 12.69
CA VAL A 34 -20.21 8.35 13.71
C VAL A 34 -19.21 7.48 14.50
N LEU A 35 -18.00 8.01 14.70
CA LEU A 35 -16.96 7.31 15.46
C LEU A 35 -17.16 7.53 16.96
N GLU A 36 -17.25 6.43 17.71
CA GLU A 36 -17.33 6.45 19.18
C GLU A 36 -15.99 6.85 19.81
N ALA A 37 -14.89 6.52 19.18
CA ALA A 37 -13.54 6.80 19.64
C ALA A 37 -12.69 7.44 18.52
N PRO A 38 -12.92 8.73 18.18
CA PRO A 38 -12.28 9.41 17.06
C PRO A 38 -10.77 9.57 17.20
N LEU A 39 -10.25 9.51 18.42
CA LEU A 39 -8.81 9.61 18.69
C LEU A 39 -8.07 8.28 18.47
N ASP A 40 -8.80 7.16 18.40
CA ASP A 40 -8.22 5.84 18.09
C ASP A 40 -8.02 5.66 16.56
N GLY A 41 -8.54 6.59 15.77
CA GLY A 41 -8.38 6.60 14.32
C GLY A 41 -9.64 7.04 13.58
N CYS A 42 -9.52 7.10 12.26
CA CYS A 42 -10.61 7.55 11.39
C CYS A 42 -11.41 6.41 10.73
N VAL A 43 -11.24 5.18 11.18
CA VAL A 43 -11.94 3.98 10.70
C VAL A 43 -12.39 3.16 11.91
N CYS A 44 -13.67 2.82 11.98
CA CYS A 44 -14.20 2.02 13.07
C CYS A 44 -13.72 0.55 12.98
N ARG A 45 -13.73 -0.14 14.13
CA ARG A 45 -13.28 -1.51 14.23
C ARG A 45 -14.06 -2.45 13.30
N ASN A 46 -15.37 -2.30 13.22
CA ASN A 46 -16.21 -3.13 12.34
C ASN A 46 -15.78 -3.05 10.87
N CYS A 47 -15.32 -1.89 10.40
CA CYS A 47 -14.82 -1.73 9.03
C CYS A 47 -13.47 -2.43 8.81
N TRP A 48 -12.60 -2.47 9.81
CA TRP A 48 -11.36 -3.24 9.73
C TRP A 48 -11.62 -4.74 9.78
N ASP A 49 -12.52 -5.18 10.65
CA ASP A 49 -12.87 -6.61 10.84
C ASP A 49 -13.67 -7.18 9.64
N ALA A 50 -14.36 -6.31 8.89
CA ALA A 50 -15.15 -6.68 7.70
C ALA A 50 -14.33 -6.77 6.40
N ILE A 51 -13.00 -6.68 6.46
CA ILE A 51 -12.15 -6.81 5.27
C ILE A 51 -12.24 -8.25 4.76
N ALA A 52 -12.79 -8.42 3.56
CA ALA A 52 -12.82 -9.70 2.88
C ALA A 52 -11.41 -10.11 2.44
N PRO A 53 -11.01 -11.39 2.59
CA PRO A 53 -9.72 -11.88 2.13
C PRO A 53 -9.53 -11.63 0.62
N ALA A 54 -8.31 -11.28 0.21
CA ALA A 54 -7.96 -11.31 -1.18
C ALA A 54 -7.86 -12.78 -1.61
N GLY A 55 -8.54 -13.18 -2.68
CA GLY A 55 -8.38 -14.50 -3.26
C GLY A 55 -6.91 -14.79 -3.66
N GLU A 56 -6.60 -15.97 -4.11
CA GLU A 56 -5.26 -16.36 -4.56
C GLU A 56 -4.77 -15.49 -5.74
N SER A 57 -3.48 -15.17 -5.75
CA SER A 57 -2.83 -14.49 -6.88
C SER A 57 -2.30 -15.52 -7.86
N MET A 58 -2.92 -15.58 -9.03
CA MET A 58 -2.31 -16.25 -10.19
C MET A 58 -1.19 -15.35 -10.73
N LEU A 59 0.03 -15.83 -10.72
CA LEU A 59 1.18 -15.19 -11.36
C LEU A 59 1.54 -15.97 -12.61
N ASP A 60 1.92 -15.26 -13.66
CA ASP A 60 2.42 -15.90 -14.88
C ASP A 60 3.76 -16.59 -14.59
N ALA A 61 4.04 -17.70 -15.27
CA ALA A 61 5.27 -18.47 -15.09
C ALA A 61 6.54 -17.62 -15.32
N ASP A 62 6.47 -16.64 -16.22
CA ASP A 62 7.57 -15.72 -16.57
C ASP A 62 7.51 -14.39 -15.84
N ALA A 63 6.69 -14.27 -14.78
CA ALA A 63 6.57 -13.05 -14.02
C ALA A 63 7.88 -12.66 -13.33
N ALA A 64 8.23 -11.38 -13.40
CA ALA A 64 9.38 -10.85 -12.66
C ALA A 64 9.12 -10.81 -11.15
N ILE A 65 7.83 -10.75 -10.75
CA ILE A 65 7.38 -10.91 -9.37
C ILE A 65 7.34 -12.39 -9.02
N SER A 66 8.05 -12.77 -7.94
CA SER A 66 8.10 -14.15 -7.45
C SER A 66 6.88 -14.54 -6.59
N ALA A 67 6.24 -13.57 -5.94
CA ALA A 67 5.02 -13.75 -5.13
C ALA A 67 4.29 -12.41 -4.98
N LEU A 68 2.96 -12.44 -4.89
CA LEU A 68 2.13 -11.27 -4.61
C LEU A 68 1.14 -11.60 -3.49
N ILE A 69 1.23 -10.86 -2.39
CA ILE A 69 0.30 -10.96 -1.26
C ILE A 69 -0.49 -9.67 -1.17
N SER A 70 -1.79 -9.79 -0.91
CA SER A 70 -2.71 -8.68 -0.66
C SER A 70 -3.51 -8.95 0.61
N VAL A 71 -3.73 -7.91 1.42
CA VAL A 71 -4.49 -8.05 2.68
C VAL A 71 -5.93 -8.43 2.41
N GLY A 72 -6.60 -7.75 1.47
CA GLY A 72 -8.00 -8.00 1.20
C GLY A 72 -8.44 -7.67 -0.22
N ALA A 73 -9.69 -8.03 -0.54
CA ALA A 73 -10.35 -7.67 -1.78
C ALA A 73 -10.63 -6.15 -1.83
N TYR A 74 -10.43 -5.52 -2.99
CA TYR A 74 -10.68 -4.08 -3.20
C TYR A 74 -12.17 -3.79 -3.34
N GLU A 75 -12.93 -4.04 -2.27
CA GLU A 75 -14.37 -3.85 -2.21
C GLU A 75 -14.81 -3.39 -0.81
N GLY A 76 -16.08 -3.12 -0.62
CA GLY A 76 -16.69 -2.79 0.66
C GLY A 76 -15.92 -1.74 1.45
N SER A 77 -15.67 -2.01 2.72
CA SER A 77 -14.98 -1.11 3.64
C SER A 77 -13.54 -0.81 3.19
N LEU A 78 -12.78 -1.81 2.71
CA LEU A 78 -11.38 -1.63 2.31
C LEU A 78 -11.25 -0.68 1.13
N ARG A 79 -12.17 -0.73 0.15
CA ARG A 79 -12.20 0.23 -0.96
C ARG A 79 -12.36 1.67 -0.46
N ASN A 80 -13.30 1.90 0.47
CA ASN A 80 -13.55 3.22 1.04
C ASN A 80 -12.36 3.71 1.87
N ILE A 81 -11.75 2.84 2.67
CA ILE A 81 -10.56 3.12 3.48
C ILE A 81 -9.38 3.56 2.59
N VAL A 82 -9.09 2.78 1.54
CA VAL A 82 -8.03 3.11 0.59
C VAL A 82 -8.34 4.40 -0.17
N HIS A 83 -9.62 4.65 -0.50
CA HIS A 83 -10.05 5.90 -1.11
C HIS A 83 -9.82 7.10 -0.18
N ALA A 84 -10.13 6.97 1.11
CA ALA A 84 -9.91 8.02 2.10
C ALA A 84 -8.40 8.31 2.29
N LEU A 85 -7.54 7.29 2.29
CA LEU A 85 -6.10 7.46 2.27
C LEU A 85 -5.65 8.24 1.03
N LYS A 86 -6.17 7.89 -0.16
CA LYS A 86 -5.76 8.49 -1.45
C LYS A 86 -6.21 9.94 -1.63
N TYR A 87 -7.43 10.27 -1.23
CA TYR A 87 -8.11 11.50 -1.68
C TYR A 87 -8.60 12.39 -0.55
N GLN A 88 -8.67 11.90 0.70
CA GLN A 88 -9.09 12.71 1.85
C GLN A 88 -7.93 13.06 2.79
N GLY A 89 -6.69 12.73 2.42
CA GLY A 89 -5.51 13.06 3.20
C GLY A 89 -5.41 12.34 4.57
N ARG A 90 -6.20 11.27 4.80
CA ARG A 90 -6.24 10.54 6.07
C ARG A 90 -5.04 9.59 6.20
N ARG A 91 -3.84 10.17 6.39
CA ARG A 91 -2.57 9.43 6.42
C ARG A 91 -2.45 8.45 7.57
N SER A 92 -3.15 8.66 8.69
CA SER A 92 -3.18 7.73 9.83
C SER A 92 -3.62 6.32 9.46
N ILE A 93 -4.43 6.18 8.39
CA ILE A 93 -4.83 4.88 7.82
C ILE A 93 -3.61 4.03 7.44
N ALA A 94 -2.53 4.64 6.99
CA ALA A 94 -1.32 3.92 6.55
C ALA A 94 -0.70 3.09 7.68
N VAL A 95 -0.78 3.52 8.93
CA VAL A 95 -0.25 2.80 10.09
C VAL A 95 -0.98 1.47 10.27
N THR A 96 -2.32 1.50 10.27
CA THR A 96 -3.14 0.29 10.45
C THR A 96 -3.03 -0.64 9.25
N LEU A 97 -3.05 -0.10 8.01
CA LEU A 97 -2.82 -0.90 6.80
C LEU A 97 -1.45 -1.58 6.83
N ALA A 98 -0.40 -0.88 7.24
CA ALA A 98 0.92 -1.46 7.38
C ALA A 98 0.95 -2.59 8.43
N GLY A 99 0.20 -2.46 9.52
CA GLY A 99 0.03 -3.52 10.51
C GLY A 99 -0.60 -4.79 9.90
N LEU A 100 -1.69 -4.62 9.15
CA LEU A 100 -2.33 -5.72 8.43
C LEU A 100 -1.41 -6.34 7.39
N MET A 101 -0.71 -5.50 6.62
CA MET A 101 0.25 -5.95 5.61
C MET A 101 1.43 -6.70 6.24
N ARG A 102 1.94 -6.28 7.41
CA ARG A 102 2.97 -7.03 8.15
C ARG A 102 2.50 -8.42 8.54
N THR A 103 1.25 -8.52 9.00
CA THR A 103 0.67 -9.82 9.38
C THR A 103 0.52 -10.72 8.15
N ALA A 104 -0.08 -10.22 7.08
CA ALA A 104 -0.30 -10.98 5.85
C ALA A 104 1.02 -11.35 5.14
N GLY A 105 1.96 -10.41 5.08
CA GLY A 105 3.25 -10.56 4.38
C GLY A 105 4.42 -10.98 5.27
N LYS A 106 4.17 -11.53 6.48
CA LYS A 106 5.22 -11.86 7.46
C LYS A 106 6.38 -12.64 6.87
N ASP A 107 6.10 -13.69 6.10
CA ASP A 107 7.13 -14.55 5.51
C ASP A 107 7.92 -13.87 4.39
N LEU A 108 7.28 -12.96 3.63
CA LEU A 108 7.97 -12.15 2.63
C LEU A 108 8.88 -11.13 3.29
N LEU A 109 8.37 -10.42 4.29
CA LEU A 109 9.09 -9.35 4.98
C LEU A 109 10.27 -9.89 5.80
N SER A 110 10.15 -11.08 6.40
CA SER A 110 11.24 -11.71 7.17
C SER A 110 12.46 -12.07 6.33
N LYS A 111 12.28 -12.22 5.02
CA LYS A 111 13.35 -12.58 4.07
C LYS A 111 13.85 -11.37 3.26
N ALA A 112 13.21 -10.22 3.38
CA ALA A 112 13.49 -9.05 2.58
C ALA A 112 14.61 -8.19 3.17
N ASP A 113 15.46 -7.65 2.31
CA ASP A 113 16.49 -6.69 2.69
C ASP A 113 15.95 -5.26 2.70
N TYR A 114 15.02 -4.95 1.77
CA TYR A 114 14.37 -3.64 1.64
C TYR A 114 12.91 -3.77 1.21
N VAL A 115 12.10 -2.79 1.64
CA VAL A 115 10.81 -2.49 1.04
C VAL A 115 10.95 -1.34 0.05
N VAL A 116 10.33 -1.49 -1.14
CA VAL A 116 10.43 -0.51 -2.23
C VAL A 116 9.03 0.01 -2.56
N PRO A 117 8.70 1.25 -2.22
CA PRO A 117 7.40 1.81 -2.56
C PRO A 117 7.27 2.03 -4.06
N VAL A 118 6.14 1.63 -4.63
CA VAL A 118 5.79 1.93 -6.02
C VAL A 118 5.67 3.44 -6.18
N PRO A 119 6.40 4.05 -7.15
CA PRO A 119 6.38 5.49 -7.31
C PRO A 119 5.09 5.97 -7.99
N LEU A 120 4.55 7.09 -7.51
CA LEU A 120 3.57 7.87 -8.23
C LEU A 120 4.24 8.72 -9.30
N HIS A 121 3.49 9.05 -10.35
CA HIS A 121 3.90 10.14 -11.24
C HIS A 121 3.90 11.47 -10.47
N TRP A 122 4.90 12.33 -10.70
CA TRP A 122 5.10 13.56 -9.94
C TRP A 122 3.85 14.47 -9.86
N ARG A 123 3.05 14.57 -10.95
CA ARG A 123 1.79 15.34 -10.93
C ARG A 123 0.78 14.80 -9.92
N ARG A 124 0.66 13.46 -9.82
CA ARG A 124 -0.24 12.83 -8.85
C ARG A 124 0.28 12.95 -7.43
N GLU A 125 1.60 12.83 -7.25
CA GLU A 125 2.22 13.00 -5.94
C GLU A 125 2.05 14.45 -5.45
N HIS A 126 2.25 15.43 -6.35
CA HIS A 126 2.04 16.84 -6.04
C HIS A 126 0.57 17.16 -5.73
N ALA A 127 -0.36 16.72 -6.56
CA ALA A 127 -1.80 16.94 -6.34
C ALA A 127 -2.32 16.29 -5.05
N ARG A 128 -1.73 15.18 -4.62
CA ARG A 128 -2.11 14.41 -3.44
C ARG A 128 -1.32 14.82 -2.20
N GLY A 129 -0.16 15.44 -2.37
CA GLY A 129 0.76 15.88 -1.32
C GLY A 129 1.63 14.74 -0.72
N PHE A 130 1.42 13.48 -1.13
CA PHE A 130 2.20 12.33 -0.67
C PHE A 130 2.03 11.10 -1.57
N ASN A 131 2.89 10.10 -1.38
CA ASN A 131 2.78 8.78 -2.00
C ASN A 131 2.31 7.77 -0.93
N GLN A 132 1.16 7.12 -1.14
CA GLN A 132 0.55 6.16 -0.22
C GLN A 132 1.43 4.95 0.02
N ALA A 133 2.01 4.39 -1.05
CA ALA A 133 2.89 3.24 -0.95
C ALA A 133 4.11 3.56 -0.08
N ARG A 134 4.67 4.77 -0.21
CA ARG A 134 5.78 5.24 0.64
C ARG A 134 5.33 5.45 2.08
N GLU A 135 4.14 6.01 2.29
CA GLU A 135 3.60 6.21 3.64
C GLU A 135 3.39 4.88 4.36
N ILE A 136 2.80 3.89 3.69
CA ILE A 136 2.65 2.53 4.22
C ILE A 136 4.03 1.89 4.48
N ALA A 137 4.96 1.97 3.52
CA ALA A 137 6.27 1.35 3.61
C ALA A 137 7.07 1.78 4.86
N ARG A 138 6.93 3.03 5.29
CA ARG A 138 7.58 3.56 6.50
C ARG A 138 7.18 2.86 7.80
N HIS A 139 6.01 2.21 7.80
CA HIS A 139 5.47 1.53 8.98
C HIS A 139 5.61 0.00 8.92
N LEU A 140 6.33 -0.55 7.94
CA LEU A 140 6.54 -2.00 7.79
C LEU A 140 7.70 -2.55 8.62
N GLY A 141 8.54 -1.70 9.21
CA GLY A 141 9.64 -2.12 10.07
C GLY A 141 10.93 -2.55 9.34
N LEU A 142 11.00 -2.32 8.04
CA LEU A 142 12.18 -2.58 7.20
C LEU A 142 12.74 -1.29 6.60
N PRO A 143 14.03 -1.26 6.21
CA PRO A 143 14.59 -0.13 5.47
C PRO A 143 13.82 0.14 4.18
N VAL A 144 13.47 1.41 3.94
CA VAL A 144 12.76 1.84 2.74
C VAL A 144 13.78 2.25 1.67
N ALA A 145 13.80 1.54 0.55
CA ALA A 145 14.59 1.90 -0.62
C ALA A 145 13.73 2.68 -1.64
N ASP A 146 13.89 4.00 -1.69
CA ASP A 146 13.21 4.86 -2.65
C ASP A 146 13.94 4.82 -4.01
N ALA A 147 13.95 3.64 -4.61
CA ALA A 147 14.82 3.28 -5.73
C ALA A 147 14.19 3.47 -7.11
N LEU A 148 12.88 3.65 -7.18
CA LEU A 148 12.14 3.75 -8.43
C LEU A 148 11.65 5.16 -8.72
N ILE A 149 11.59 5.51 -10.00
CA ILE A 149 10.90 6.70 -10.51
C ILE A 149 9.86 6.29 -11.55
N ARG A 150 8.77 7.06 -11.64
CA ARG A 150 7.80 6.98 -12.72
C ARG A 150 7.97 8.17 -13.65
N SER A 151 8.58 7.94 -14.83
CA SER A 151 8.97 8.97 -15.77
C SER A 151 7.84 9.44 -16.68
N ARG A 152 6.85 8.58 -16.95
CA ARG A 152 5.69 8.90 -17.81
C ARG A 152 4.41 9.01 -17.02
N ALA A 153 3.60 10.04 -17.33
CA ALA A 153 2.21 10.11 -16.92
C ALA A 153 1.44 9.05 -17.72
N THR A 154 0.89 8.06 -17.03
CA THR A 154 0.02 7.06 -17.64
C THR A 154 -1.44 7.40 -17.38
N THR A 155 -2.34 7.06 -18.30
CA THR A 155 -3.79 7.24 -18.14
C THR A 155 -4.28 6.56 -16.85
N PRO A 156 -5.29 7.12 -16.14
CA PRO A 156 -5.85 6.46 -14.98
C PRO A 156 -6.32 5.04 -15.33
N GLN A 157 -5.85 4.05 -14.58
CA GLN A 157 -6.15 2.62 -14.85
C GLN A 157 -7.63 2.26 -14.72
N VAL A 158 -8.45 3.13 -14.13
CA VAL A 158 -9.90 2.91 -13.97
C VAL A 158 -10.61 2.88 -15.32
N GLU A 159 -10.07 3.57 -16.34
CA GLU A 159 -10.66 3.76 -17.67
C GLU A 159 -10.10 2.81 -18.73
N LEU A 160 -9.15 1.91 -18.37
CA LEU A 160 -8.43 1.08 -19.32
C LEU A 160 -8.81 -0.42 -19.20
N SER A 161 -8.81 -1.13 -20.33
CA SER A 161 -8.85 -2.59 -20.39
C SER A 161 -7.61 -3.23 -19.74
N ALA A 162 -7.61 -4.55 -19.55
CA ALA A 162 -6.46 -5.25 -18.98
C ALA A 162 -5.22 -5.14 -19.89
N GLU A 163 -5.38 -5.29 -21.19
CA GLU A 163 -4.31 -5.18 -22.20
C GLU A 163 -3.75 -3.76 -22.28
N GLU A 164 -4.62 -2.75 -22.29
CA GLU A 164 -4.23 -1.35 -22.28
C GLU A 164 -3.48 -0.97 -20.99
N ARG A 165 -3.78 -1.60 -19.85
CA ARG A 165 -3.04 -1.38 -18.60
C ARG A 165 -1.60 -1.87 -18.70
N VAL A 166 -1.36 -3.01 -19.33
CA VAL A 166 0.00 -3.53 -19.56
C VAL A 166 0.78 -2.62 -20.49
N ALA A 167 0.19 -2.22 -21.61
CA ALA A 167 0.82 -1.28 -22.56
C ALA A 167 1.11 0.09 -21.91
N ASN A 168 0.19 0.59 -21.10
CA ASN A 168 0.28 1.88 -20.44
C ASN A 168 1.44 1.98 -19.42
N VAL A 169 1.87 0.87 -18.81
CA VAL A 169 2.95 0.87 -17.81
C VAL A 169 4.31 0.45 -18.39
N THR A 170 4.34 -0.06 -19.62
CA THR A 170 5.58 -0.46 -20.28
C THR A 170 6.50 0.75 -20.48
N GLY A 171 7.73 0.68 -19.94
CA GLY A 171 8.70 1.77 -20.00
C GLY A 171 8.37 3.02 -19.15
N ALA A 172 7.32 2.95 -18.30
CA ALA A 172 6.95 4.06 -17.43
C ALA A 172 7.81 4.18 -16.16
N PHE A 173 8.57 3.14 -15.83
CA PHE A 173 9.39 3.08 -14.61
C PHE A 173 10.88 2.99 -14.93
N GLY A 174 11.69 3.52 -14.02
CA GLY A 174 13.15 3.46 -14.09
C GLY A 174 13.77 3.46 -12.71
N VAL A 175 15.08 3.14 -12.64
CA VAL A 175 15.84 3.28 -11.39
C VAL A 175 16.15 4.76 -11.15
N LYS A 176 15.91 5.21 -9.94
CA LYS A 176 16.20 6.58 -9.52
C LYS A 176 17.71 6.77 -9.43
N ARG A 177 18.26 7.60 -10.29
CA ARG A 177 19.65 8.06 -10.20
C ARG A 177 19.69 9.33 -9.34
N SER A 178 20.26 9.27 -8.15
CA SER A 178 20.46 10.46 -7.32
C SER A 178 21.89 10.93 -7.43
N ARG A 179 22.07 12.24 -7.72
CA ARG A 179 23.40 12.90 -7.69
C ARG A 179 23.84 13.24 -6.27
N PHE A 180 22.92 13.29 -5.31
CA PHE A 180 23.15 13.83 -3.96
C PHE A 180 23.02 12.80 -2.83
N ARG A 181 22.48 11.63 -3.10
CA ARG A 181 22.42 10.50 -2.16
C ARG A 181 22.79 9.23 -2.89
N ALA A 182 23.67 8.44 -2.32
CA ALA A 182 23.94 7.10 -2.83
C ALA A 182 22.61 6.32 -2.81
N ALA A 183 22.14 5.92 -4.00
CA ALA A 183 21.02 4.98 -4.09
C ALA A 183 21.46 3.69 -3.40
N PRO A 184 20.58 3.02 -2.66
CA PRO A 184 20.93 1.74 -2.06
C PRO A 184 21.39 0.79 -3.16
N ASN A 185 22.46 0.04 -2.88
CA ASN A 185 22.91 -1.01 -3.80
C ASN A 185 21.88 -2.14 -3.77
N LEU A 186 21.13 -2.29 -4.84
CA LEU A 186 20.09 -3.30 -4.96
C LEU A 186 20.58 -4.65 -5.49
N LYS A 187 21.88 -4.73 -5.84
CA LYS A 187 22.47 -5.99 -6.34
C LYS A 187 22.41 -7.06 -5.25
N ALA A 188 22.02 -8.25 -5.66
CA ALA A 188 21.85 -9.42 -4.81
C ALA A 188 20.84 -9.25 -3.65
N CYS A 189 20.03 -8.18 -3.63
CA CYS A 189 19.01 -7.95 -2.60
C CYS A 189 17.69 -8.67 -2.92
N ARG A 190 16.99 -9.04 -1.86
CA ARG A 190 15.60 -9.49 -1.89
C ARG A 190 14.69 -8.33 -1.54
N LEU A 191 13.81 -7.96 -2.46
CA LEU A 191 13.02 -6.75 -2.38
C LEU A 191 11.52 -7.07 -2.27
N VAL A 192 10.80 -6.27 -1.50
CA VAL A 192 9.33 -6.31 -1.46
C VAL A 192 8.79 -4.97 -1.97
N LEU A 193 8.12 -5.01 -3.12
CA LEU A 193 7.37 -3.87 -3.68
C LEU A 193 6.11 -3.63 -2.85
N ILE A 194 5.90 -2.37 -2.47
CA ILE A 194 4.73 -1.94 -1.70
C ILE A 194 3.83 -1.08 -2.57
N ASP A 195 2.55 -1.44 -2.64
CA ASP A 195 1.52 -0.61 -3.27
C ASP A 195 0.24 -0.63 -2.42
N ASP A 196 -0.68 0.28 -2.69
CA ASP A 196 -1.97 0.32 -2.01
C ASP A 196 -2.98 -0.66 -2.64
N VAL A 197 -3.04 -0.75 -3.99
CA VAL A 197 -3.99 -1.62 -4.71
C VAL A 197 -3.32 -2.28 -5.91
N ALA A 198 -3.34 -3.59 -5.95
CA ALA A 198 -3.08 -4.34 -7.15
C ALA A 198 -4.39 -4.55 -7.95
N THR A 199 -4.38 -4.20 -9.23
CA THR A 199 -5.46 -4.55 -10.16
C THR A 199 -5.05 -5.78 -10.98
N THR A 200 -4.49 -5.61 -12.15
CA THR A 200 -3.90 -6.68 -12.95
C THR A 200 -2.47 -7.06 -12.52
N GLY A 201 -1.89 -6.37 -11.55
CA GLY A 201 -0.48 -6.53 -11.19
C GLY A 201 0.53 -5.89 -12.15
N ALA A 202 0.09 -5.36 -13.29
CA ALA A 202 0.97 -4.81 -14.34
C ALA A 202 1.95 -3.72 -13.82
N THR A 203 1.51 -2.88 -12.90
CA THR A 203 2.37 -1.86 -12.27
C THR A 203 3.50 -2.50 -11.47
N LEU A 204 3.16 -3.50 -10.64
CA LEU A 204 4.12 -4.21 -9.81
C LEU A 204 5.09 -5.00 -10.70
N GLU A 205 4.58 -5.67 -11.72
CA GLU A 205 5.39 -6.42 -12.68
C GLU A 205 6.39 -5.52 -13.42
N ALA A 206 5.95 -4.34 -13.92
CA ALA A 206 6.85 -3.38 -14.56
C ALA A 206 7.93 -2.85 -13.60
N CYS A 207 7.58 -2.58 -12.34
CA CYS A 207 8.54 -2.20 -11.31
C CYS A 207 9.53 -3.34 -11.01
N ALA A 208 9.03 -4.58 -10.91
CA ALA A 208 9.87 -5.75 -10.64
C ALA A 208 10.89 -6.00 -11.74
N ARG A 209 10.49 -5.89 -13.02
CA ARG A 209 11.42 -5.99 -14.16
C ARG A 209 12.57 -4.99 -14.05
N VAL A 210 12.26 -3.73 -13.73
CA VAL A 210 13.28 -2.69 -13.55
C VAL A 210 14.24 -3.03 -12.41
N LEU A 211 13.72 -3.55 -11.28
CA LEU A 211 14.55 -3.94 -10.13
C LEU A 211 15.40 -5.19 -10.42
N LYS A 212 14.84 -6.17 -11.14
CA LYS A 212 15.59 -7.35 -11.61
C LYS A 212 16.72 -6.95 -12.55
N MET A 213 16.48 -6.06 -13.50
CA MET A 213 17.51 -5.51 -14.39
C MET A 213 18.58 -4.74 -13.62
N ALA A 214 18.25 -4.14 -12.47
CA ALA A 214 19.19 -3.50 -11.56
C ALA A 214 19.99 -4.49 -10.69
N GLY A 215 19.72 -5.80 -10.82
CA GLY A 215 20.47 -6.89 -10.16
C GLY A 215 19.83 -7.44 -8.89
N ALA A 216 18.55 -7.14 -8.59
CA ALA A 216 17.85 -7.75 -7.47
C ALA A 216 17.71 -9.27 -7.65
N THR A 217 17.97 -10.04 -6.59
CA THR A 217 17.87 -11.51 -6.59
C THR A 217 16.43 -11.97 -6.66
N SER A 218 15.55 -11.36 -5.86
CA SER A 218 14.11 -11.63 -5.89
C SER A 218 13.32 -10.35 -5.67
N VAL A 219 12.13 -10.32 -6.24
CA VAL A 219 11.18 -9.22 -6.06
C VAL A 219 9.81 -9.82 -5.80
N CYS A 220 9.23 -9.51 -4.65
CA CYS A 220 7.85 -9.87 -4.30
C CYS A 220 6.98 -8.62 -4.22
N GLY A 221 5.67 -8.78 -4.30
CA GLY A 221 4.70 -7.72 -4.10
C GLY A 221 3.92 -7.88 -2.82
N LEU A 222 3.64 -6.77 -2.13
CA LEU A 222 2.76 -6.72 -0.96
C LEU A 222 1.86 -5.49 -1.07
N THR A 223 0.54 -5.70 -1.06
CA THR A 223 -0.45 -4.63 -1.24
C THR A 223 -1.53 -4.66 -0.16
N ALA A 224 -2.13 -3.50 0.11
CA ALA A 224 -3.26 -3.44 1.04
C ALA A 224 -4.52 -4.08 0.43
N ALA A 225 -4.75 -3.92 -0.87
CA ALA A 225 -5.92 -4.47 -1.53
C ALA A 225 -5.61 -5.02 -2.92
N ARG A 226 -6.46 -5.97 -3.37
CA ARG A 226 -6.44 -6.46 -4.75
C ARG A 226 -7.84 -6.41 -5.36
N LYS A 227 -7.93 -5.97 -6.60
CA LYS A 227 -9.15 -6.10 -7.39
C LYS A 227 -9.22 -7.53 -7.93
N THR A 228 -10.24 -8.26 -7.56
CA THR A 228 -10.63 -9.56 -8.10
C THR A 228 -11.44 -9.39 -9.36
#